data_db87deb76eeacd23d8dd0d3a5dbd4ae0
#
_entry.id   db87deb76eeacd23d8dd0d3a5dbd4ae0
#
_cell.length_a   1.000
_cell.length_b   1.000
_cell.length_c   1.000
_cell.angle_alpha   90.00
_cell.angle_beta   90.00
_cell.angle_gamma   90.00
#
_symmetry.space_group_name_H-M   'P 1'
#
loop_
_entity.id
_entity.type
_entity.pdbx_description
1 polymer ?
#
loop_
_entity_poly.entity_id
_entity_poly.type
_entity_poly.pdbx_seq_one_letter_code
_entity_poly.pdbx_strand_id
1 'polypeptide(L)'
;LLLQNTEFLKDAFNEQQQVLRKRARPKILLARCYEEAVELYERYKKNLLGVISDVGFVLRRNDPPESEQLDAGIDLCRRIREDNPLMPVLLQSSQVAFGKQAAELGAGFIAKNSKTLLSQLHDYIAKEFAFGDFVFKDPDTGAEIGRAKDLTQMQQMIATIPDRAFEYHTSQNHLSKWLYSRGLFPLASSIRQYNKSHFSSVEEHRRVLVGLIRDYRTLLGLVFFESLDTEIYSDAVAFARIGE
;
A
#
# COMPACT_ATOMS: atom_id res chain seq x y z
N LEU A 1 -20.85 0.28 -5.56
CA LEU A 1 -20.25 0.89 -6.77
C LEU A 1 -18.80 0.44 -6.98
N LEU A 2 -17.97 0.35 -5.94
CA LEU A 2 -16.56 -0.11 -6.03
C LEU A 2 -16.44 -1.61 -6.35
N LEU A 3 -17.41 -2.43 -5.97
CA LEU A 3 -17.40 -3.88 -6.21
C LEU A 3 -17.69 -4.28 -7.67
N GLN A 4 -18.31 -3.41 -8.46
CA GLN A 4 -18.67 -3.70 -9.85
C GLN A 4 -17.61 -3.29 -10.88
N ASN A 5 -16.65 -2.44 -10.50
CA ASN A 5 -15.61 -1.94 -11.40
C ASN A 5 -14.23 -2.53 -11.08
N THR A 6 -14.07 -3.84 -11.26
CA THR A 6 -12.72 -4.46 -11.26
C THR A 6 -11.85 -3.94 -12.41
N GLU A 7 -12.41 -3.32 -13.44
CA GLU A 7 -11.67 -2.64 -14.49
C GLU A 7 -10.98 -1.36 -14.02
N PHE A 8 -11.60 -0.65 -13.09
CA PHE A 8 -11.06 0.59 -12.51
C PHE A 8 -9.66 0.42 -11.88
N LEU A 9 -9.37 -0.76 -11.35
CA LEU A 9 -8.05 -1.05 -10.76
C LEU A 9 -7.05 -1.64 -11.76
N LYS A 10 -7.48 -2.03 -12.97
CA LYS A 10 -6.57 -2.66 -13.96
C LYS A 10 -5.47 -1.72 -14.41
N ASP A 11 -5.80 -0.46 -14.65
CA ASP A 11 -4.84 0.52 -15.15
C ASP A 11 -3.89 1.04 -14.07
N ALA A 12 -4.25 0.87 -12.79
CA ALA A 12 -3.41 1.23 -11.65
C ALA A 12 -2.30 0.21 -11.36
N PHE A 13 -2.37 -0.99 -11.96
CA PHE A 13 -1.41 -2.06 -11.72
C PHE A 13 -0.38 -2.14 -12.85
N ASN A 14 0.90 -2.19 -12.50
CA ASN A 14 1.94 -2.54 -13.45
C ASN A 14 1.88 -4.05 -13.82
N GLU A 15 2.60 -4.46 -14.88
CA GLU A 15 2.56 -5.83 -15.41
C GLU A 15 2.85 -6.92 -14.35
N GLN A 16 3.79 -6.67 -13.45
CA GLN A 16 4.11 -7.63 -12.37
C GLN A 16 2.99 -7.75 -11.34
N GLN A 17 2.30 -6.66 -11.03
CA GLN A 17 1.11 -6.72 -10.19
C GLN A 17 0.00 -7.52 -10.85
N GLN A 18 -0.10 -7.52 -12.16
CA GLN A 18 -1.07 -8.35 -12.87
C GLN A 18 -0.79 -9.85 -12.69
N VAL A 19 0.47 -10.27 -12.61
CA VAL A 19 0.85 -11.66 -12.33
C VAL A 19 0.59 -12.00 -10.85
N LEU A 20 0.97 -11.13 -9.92
CA LEU A 20 0.71 -11.29 -8.48
C LEU A 20 -0.79 -11.22 -8.14
N ARG A 21 -1.60 -10.57 -8.96
CA ARG A 21 -3.06 -10.48 -8.85
C ARG A 21 -3.75 -11.85 -8.74
N LYS A 22 -3.22 -12.86 -9.36
CA LYS A 22 -3.79 -14.21 -9.26
C LYS A 22 -3.58 -14.82 -7.88
N ARG A 23 -2.54 -14.39 -7.13
CA ARG A 23 -2.13 -14.94 -5.85
C ARG A 23 -2.48 -14.06 -4.62
N ALA A 24 -2.45 -12.74 -4.77
CA ALA A 24 -2.67 -11.80 -3.66
C ALA A 24 -3.55 -10.62 -4.10
N ARG A 25 -4.84 -10.87 -4.35
CA ARG A 25 -5.79 -9.80 -4.65
C ARG A 25 -6.04 -8.97 -3.39
N PRO A 26 -5.94 -7.63 -3.44
CA PRO A 26 -6.43 -6.79 -2.37
C PRO A 26 -7.90 -7.10 -2.10
N LYS A 27 -8.24 -7.30 -0.83
CA LYS A 27 -9.62 -7.48 -0.40
C LYS A 27 -10.16 -6.16 0.12
N ILE A 28 -11.39 -5.84 -0.25
CA ILE A 28 -12.11 -4.72 0.32
C ILE A 28 -12.87 -5.25 1.53
N LEU A 29 -12.58 -4.68 2.71
CA LEU A 29 -13.34 -4.89 3.92
C LEU A 29 -14.35 -3.75 4.01
N LEU A 30 -15.63 -4.08 4.12
CA LEU A 30 -16.69 -3.10 4.20
C LEU A 30 -17.19 -3.01 5.64
N ALA A 31 -17.12 -1.83 6.23
CA ALA A 31 -17.75 -1.49 7.49
C ALA A 31 -18.96 -0.58 7.23
N ARG A 32 -20.04 -0.78 7.94
CA ARG A 32 -21.29 -0.02 7.82
C ARG A 32 -21.54 0.93 9.00
N CYS A 33 -20.76 0.78 10.08
CA CYS A 33 -20.83 1.62 11.27
C CYS A 33 -19.43 1.76 11.88
N TYR A 34 -19.30 2.68 12.84
CA TYR A 34 -18.02 2.94 13.54
C TYR A 34 -17.50 1.72 14.28
N GLU A 35 -18.37 1.03 15.03
CA GLU A 35 -18.03 -0.17 15.77
C GLU A 35 -17.39 -1.24 14.87
N GLU A 36 -18.02 -1.52 13.72
CA GLU A 36 -17.51 -2.49 12.76
C GLU A 36 -16.20 -2.03 12.10
N ALA A 37 -16.07 -0.74 11.80
CA ALA A 37 -14.85 -0.17 11.25
C ALA A 37 -13.67 -0.33 12.22
N VAL A 38 -13.88 -0.08 13.51
CA VAL A 38 -12.87 -0.28 14.55
C VAL A 38 -12.50 -1.76 14.69
N GLU A 39 -13.49 -2.67 14.74
CA GLU A 39 -13.24 -4.11 14.82
C GLU A 39 -12.39 -4.60 13.64
N LEU A 40 -12.74 -4.20 12.41
CA LEU A 40 -11.99 -4.56 11.21
C LEU A 40 -10.58 -3.96 11.22
N TYR A 41 -10.45 -2.70 11.64
CA TYR A 41 -9.17 -2.05 11.77
C TYR A 41 -8.26 -2.80 12.75
N GLU A 42 -8.70 -3.05 13.98
CA GLU A 42 -7.90 -3.73 15.01
C GLU A 42 -7.48 -5.15 14.56
N ARG A 43 -8.38 -5.86 13.87
CA ARG A 43 -8.10 -7.21 13.38
C ARG A 43 -7.06 -7.24 12.25
N TYR A 44 -7.12 -6.26 11.34
CA TYR A 44 -6.36 -6.29 10.09
C TYR A 44 -5.32 -5.19 9.94
N LYS A 45 -5.13 -4.28 10.91
CA LYS A 45 -4.25 -3.11 10.81
C LYS A 45 -2.83 -3.39 10.33
N LYS A 46 -2.30 -4.59 10.61
CA LYS A 46 -0.97 -5.00 10.13
C LYS A 46 -0.90 -5.22 8.61
N ASN A 47 -2.03 -5.51 7.99
CA ASN A 47 -2.14 -5.87 6.57
C ASN A 47 -3.01 -4.88 5.76
N LEU A 48 -3.51 -3.80 6.39
CA LEU A 48 -4.25 -2.76 5.69
C LEU A 48 -3.31 -1.89 4.85
N LEU A 49 -3.70 -1.66 3.61
CA LEU A 49 -3.02 -0.70 2.71
C LEU A 49 -3.47 0.73 2.98
N GLY A 50 -4.70 0.91 3.39
CA GLY A 50 -5.30 2.18 3.73
C GLY A 50 -6.78 2.06 4.05
N VAL A 51 -7.39 3.17 4.44
CA VAL A 51 -8.79 3.27 4.82
C VAL A 51 -9.46 4.35 3.98
N ILE A 52 -10.64 4.05 3.43
CA ILE A 52 -11.51 5.02 2.77
C ILE A 52 -12.78 5.08 3.60
N SER A 53 -13.13 6.24 4.10
CA SER A 53 -14.27 6.43 5.00
C SER A 53 -15.14 7.59 4.56
N ASP A 54 -16.44 7.43 4.69
CA ASP A 54 -17.35 8.58 4.78
C ASP A 54 -17.03 9.36 6.06
N VAL A 55 -17.39 10.65 6.11
CA VAL A 55 -17.25 11.47 7.31
C VAL A 55 -18.39 11.21 8.26
N GLY A 56 -19.64 11.12 7.76
CA GLY A 56 -20.82 10.85 8.54
C GLY A 56 -21.29 9.40 8.40
N PHE A 57 -21.57 8.73 9.51
CA PHE A 57 -22.22 7.41 9.58
C PHE A 57 -22.62 7.05 11.02
N VAL A 58 -23.44 5.99 11.15
CA VAL A 58 -23.93 5.53 12.46
C VAL A 58 -22.83 4.89 13.31
N LEU A 59 -22.96 4.97 14.63
CA LEU A 59 -21.93 4.45 15.53
C LEU A 59 -22.02 2.93 15.74
N ARG A 60 -23.22 2.37 15.83
CA ARG A 60 -23.44 0.94 16.12
C ARG A 60 -24.21 0.24 15.02
N ARG A 61 -24.07 -1.08 14.94
CA ARG A 61 -24.74 -1.92 13.92
C ARG A 61 -26.26 -1.79 13.90
N ASN A 62 -26.88 -1.57 15.07
CA ASN A 62 -28.32 -1.52 15.21
C ASN A 62 -28.87 -0.09 15.31
N ASP A 63 -28.04 0.91 15.18
CA ASP A 63 -28.47 2.30 15.20
C ASP A 63 -29.28 2.62 13.94
N PRO A 64 -30.38 3.35 14.05
CA PRO A 64 -31.17 3.75 12.90
C PRO A 64 -30.38 4.78 12.05
N PRO A 65 -30.61 4.83 10.73
CA PRO A 65 -29.90 5.75 9.83
C PRO A 65 -29.97 7.23 10.25
N GLU A 66 -31.05 7.62 10.91
CA GLU A 66 -31.29 8.99 11.38
C GLU A 66 -30.35 9.38 12.54
N SER A 67 -29.71 8.41 13.20
CA SER A 67 -28.72 8.64 14.26
C SER A 67 -27.29 8.79 13.76
N GLU A 68 -27.12 9.06 12.45
CA GLU A 68 -25.83 9.30 11.83
C GLU A 68 -25.07 10.42 12.56
N GLN A 69 -23.84 10.14 12.97
CA GLN A 69 -22.94 11.11 13.55
C GLN A 69 -22.10 11.75 12.44
N LEU A 70 -22.17 13.09 12.35
CA LEU A 70 -21.65 13.84 11.21
C LEU A 70 -20.13 13.85 11.10
N ASP A 71 -19.42 13.49 12.15
CA ASP A 71 -17.95 13.51 12.27
C ASP A 71 -17.33 12.15 12.65
N ALA A 72 -18.12 11.08 12.63
CA ALA A 72 -17.67 9.72 12.99
C ALA A 72 -16.42 9.28 12.21
N GLY A 73 -16.29 9.67 10.92
CA GLY A 73 -15.13 9.38 10.10
C GLY A 73 -13.89 10.19 10.51
N ILE A 74 -14.08 11.41 11.03
CA ILE A 74 -13.00 12.22 11.60
C ILE A 74 -12.46 11.53 12.86
N ASP A 75 -13.35 11.05 13.73
CA ASP A 75 -12.95 10.35 14.96
C ASP A 75 -12.26 9.01 14.64
N LEU A 76 -12.77 8.28 13.65
CA LEU A 76 -12.10 7.06 13.16
C LEU A 76 -10.69 7.38 12.62
N CYS A 77 -10.55 8.45 11.84
CA CYS A 77 -9.27 8.89 11.33
C CYS A 77 -8.29 9.24 12.46
N ARG A 78 -8.75 9.99 13.47
CA ARG A 78 -7.95 10.36 14.63
C ARG A 78 -7.43 9.13 15.37
N ARG A 79 -8.32 8.17 15.67
CA ARG A 79 -7.97 6.90 16.31
C ARG A 79 -6.92 6.12 15.49
N ILE A 80 -7.10 6.05 14.18
CA ILE A 80 -6.13 5.38 13.29
C ILE A 80 -4.77 6.08 13.33
N ARG A 81 -4.75 7.41 13.32
CA ARG A 81 -3.52 8.20 13.37
C ARG A 81 -2.76 8.06 14.68
N GLU A 82 -3.45 7.92 15.79
CA GLU A 82 -2.83 7.66 17.10
C GLU A 82 -2.11 6.31 17.14
N ASP A 83 -2.70 5.27 16.54
CA ASP A 83 -2.09 3.93 16.46
C ASP A 83 -1.05 3.81 15.32
N ASN A 84 -1.35 4.38 14.16
CA ASN A 84 -0.49 4.33 12.98
C ASN A 84 -0.48 5.67 12.23
N PRO A 85 0.44 6.59 12.57
CA PRO A 85 0.52 7.91 11.93
C PRO A 85 0.71 7.87 10.41
N LEU A 86 1.23 6.76 9.87
CA LEU A 86 1.54 6.61 8.45
C LEU A 86 0.46 5.85 7.66
N MET A 87 -0.63 5.40 8.31
CA MET A 87 -1.73 4.72 7.61
C MET A 87 -2.42 5.69 6.64
N PRO A 88 -2.48 5.42 5.34
CA PRO A 88 -3.26 6.26 4.43
C PRO A 88 -4.74 6.24 4.80
N VAL A 89 -5.33 7.41 5.02
CA VAL A 89 -6.76 7.57 5.26
C VAL A 89 -7.31 8.58 4.27
N LEU A 90 -8.37 8.21 3.56
CA LEU A 90 -9.13 9.07 2.68
C LEU A 90 -10.52 9.29 3.24
N LEU A 91 -10.89 10.53 3.46
CA LEU A 91 -12.22 10.92 3.91
C LEU A 91 -13.08 11.43 2.75
N GLN A 92 -14.34 11.10 2.77
CA GLN A 92 -15.32 11.52 1.75
C GLN A 92 -16.52 12.18 2.41
N SER A 93 -16.93 13.34 1.90
CA SER A 93 -18.15 14.02 2.34
C SER A 93 -18.74 14.89 1.23
N SER A 94 -20.04 15.12 1.29
CA SER A 94 -20.69 16.19 0.50
C SER A 94 -20.40 17.58 1.06
N GLN A 95 -20.00 17.69 2.32
CA GLN A 95 -19.67 18.93 3.00
C GLN A 95 -18.15 19.20 2.87
N VAL A 96 -17.80 20.17 2.03
CA VAL A 96 -16.39 20.53 1.72
C VAL A 96 -15.63 21.06 2.96
N ALA A 97 -16.37 21.58 3.95
CA ALA A 97 -15.79 22.12 5.19
C ALA A 97 -14.92 21.09 5.95
N PHE A 98 -15.23 19.81 5.85
CA PHE A 98 -14.41 18.75 6.46
C PHE A 98 -13.01 18.58 5.84
N GLY A 99 -12.78 19.14 4.67
CA GLY A 99 -11.46 19.09 4.02
C GLY A 99 -10.34 19.68 4.86
N LYS A 100 -10.63 20.76 5.63
CA LYS A 100 -9.67 21.38 6.55
C LYS A 100 -9.30 20.43 7.70
N GLN A 101 -10.30 19.82 8.33
CA GLN A 101 -10.08 18.87 9.43
C GLN A 101 -9.34 17.62 8.95
N ALA A 102 -9.66 17.12 7.74
CA ALA A 102 -8.94 16.01 7.13
C ALA A 102 -7.45 16.36 6.94
N ALA A 103 -7.15 17.56 6.41
CA ALA A 103 -5.78 18.02 6.22
C ALA A 103 -5.00 18.16 7.54
N GLU A 104 -5.63 18.67 8.59
CA GLU A 104 -5.04 18.76 9.94
C GLU A 104 -4.67 17.39 10.52
N LEU A 105 -5.44 16.34 10.18
CA LEU A 105 -5.15 14.95 10.53
C LEU A 105 -4.20 14.26 9.56
N GLY A 106 -3.70 14.94 8.52
CA GLY A 106 -2.89 14.35 7.47
C GLY A 106 -3.63 13.33 6.61
N ALA A 107 -4.96 13.40 6.55
CA ALA A 107 -5.80 12.54 5.71
C ALA A 107 -6.05 13.20 4.35
N GLY A 108 -6.27 12.36 3.32
CA GLY A 108 -6.83 12.82 2.06
C GLY A 108 -8.31 13.18 2.21
N PHE A 109 -8.80 14.08 1.35
CA PHE A 109 -10.21 14.43 1.30
C PHE A 109 -10.71 14.52 -0.13
N ILE A 110 -11.89 13.95 -0.40
CA ILE A 110 -12.58 14.05 -1.68
C ILE A 110 -14.04 14.41 -1.43
N ALA A 111 -14.51 15.47 -2.12
CA ALA A 111 -15.92 15.85 -2.09
C ALA A 111 -16.76 14.85 -2.91
N LYS A 112 -17.82 14.27 -2.30
CA LYS A 112 -18.70 13.28 -2.96
C LYS A 112 -19.41 13.82 -4.21
N ASN A 113 -19.64 15.13 -4.28
CA ASN A 113 -20.27 15.81 -5.40
C ASN A 113 -19.28 16.29 -6.48
N SER A 114 -18.00 15.95 -6.36
CA SER A 114 -16.98 16.26 -7.35
C SER A 114 -17.27 15.54 -8.67
N LYS A 115 -17.20 16.26 -9.79
CA LYS A 115 -17.33 15.67 -11.14
C LYS A 115 -16.17 14.72 -11.47
N THR A 116 -15.05 14.85 -10.78
CA THR A 116 -13.84 14.04 -10.97
C THR A 116 -13.60 13.08 -9.80
N LEU A 117 -14.65 12.73 -9.03
CA LEU A 117 -14.56 11.86 -7.86
C LEU A 117 -13.79 10.55 -8.15
N LEU A 118 -14.14 9.87 -9.24
CA LEU A 118 -13.51 8.58 -9.57
C LEU A 118 -12.04 8.73 -9.96
N SER A 119 -11.68 9.78 -10.69
CA SER A 119 -10.30 10.08 -11.05
C SER A 119 -9.48 10.42 -9.80
N GLN A 120 -10.01 11.28 -8.92
CA GLN A 120 -9.34 11.63 -7.65
C GLN A 120 -9.15 10.40 -6.74
N LEU A 121 -10.15 9.52 -6.68
CA LEU A 121 -10.08 8.28 -5.92
C LEU A 121 -9.02 7.33 -6.50
N HIS A 122 -9.00 7.17 -7.82
CA HIS A 122 -7.99 6.38 -8.52
C HIS A 122 -6.58 6.90 -8.23
N ASP A 123 -6.36 8.20 -8.39
CA ASP A 123 -5.05 8.83 -8.17
C ASP A 123 -4.59 8.69 -6.70
N TYR A 124 -5.52 8.86 -5.77
CA TYR A 124 -5.23 8.66 -4.35
C TYR A 124 -4.83 7.21 -4.04
N ILE A 125 -5.59 6.22 -4.54
CA ILE A 125 -5.29 4.80 -4.34
C ILE A 125 -3.94 4.44 -4.99
N ALA A 126 -3.70 4.88 -6.22
CA ALA A 126 -2.45 4.59 -6.91
C ALA A 126 -1.24 5.14 -6.15
N LYS A 127 -1.35 6.36 -5.63
CA LYS A 127 -0.27 7.08 -4.95
C LYS A 127 -0.11 6.65 -3.49
N GLU A 128 -1.17 6.77 -2.70
CA GLU A 128 -1.08 6.64 -1.24
C GLU A 128 -1.16 5.17 -0.77
N PHE A 129 -1.89 4.32 -1.50
CA PHE A 129 -1.92 2.87 -1.24
C PHE A 129 -0.81 2.13 -2.00
N ALA A 130 0.07 2.87 -2.68
CA ALA A 130 1.27 2.39 -3.35
C ALA A 130 1.04 1.31 -4.42
N PHE A 131 -0.08 1.39 -5.17
CA PHE A 131 -0.38 0.45 -6.25
C PHE A 131 0.39 0.72 -7.55
N GLY A 132 0.89 1.94 -7.75
CA GLY A 132 1.73 2.32 -8.89
C GLY A 132 3.19 1.89 -8.74
N ASP A 133 4.04 2.32 -9.68
CA ASP A 133 5.49 2.19 -9.55
C ASP A 133 5.97 2.91 -8.29
N PHE A 134 7.06 2.40 -7.70
CA PHE A 134 7.72 3.12 -6.63
C PHE A 134 8.50 4.31 -7.20
N VAL A 135 8.15 5.51 -6.75
CA VAL A 135 8.83 6.74 -7.17
C VAL A 135 9.75 7.20 -6.05
N PHE A 136 11.05 7.16 -6.32
CA PHE A 136 12.04 7.76 -5.43
C PHE A 136 12.07 9.26 -5.63
N LYS A 137 11.95 10.02 -4.54
CA LYS A 137 11.88 11.47 -4.54
C LYS A 137 12.99 12.06 -3.72
N ASP A 138 13.47 13.21 -4.17
CA ASP A 138 14.28 14.10 -3.35
C ASP A 138 13.40 14.67 -2.23
N PRO A 139 13.79 14.57 -0.95
CA PRO A 139 12.96 15.02 0.17
C PRO A 139 12.81 16.56 0.25
N ASP A 140 13.74 17.32 -0.32
CA ASP A 140 13.74 18.79 -0.24
C ASP A 140 12.93 19.42 -1.38
N THR A 141 13.10 18.87 -2.58
CA THR A 141 12.49 19.42 -3.81
C THR A 141 11.21 18.71 -4.21
N GLY A 142 11.01 17.49 -3.73
CA GLY A 142 9.92 16.59 -4.17
C GLY A 142 10.14 16.03 -5.59
N ALA A 143 11.26 16.36 -6.24
CA ALA A 143 11.55 15.88 -7.59
C ALA A 143 11.77 14.38 -7.64
N GLU A 144 11.34 13.74 -8.73
CA GLU A 144 11.61 12.33 -9.00
C GLU A 144 13.09 12.15 -9.33
N ILE A 145 13.77 11.26 -8.58
CA ILE A 145 15.18 10.87 -8.81
C ILE A 145 15.32 9.48 -9.38
N GLY A 146 14.24 8.72 -9.40
CA GLY A 146 14.21 7.39 -10.00
C GLY A 146 12.92 6.66 -9.73
N ARG A 147 12.77 5.51 -10.38
CA ARG A 147 11.54 4.72 -10.34
C ARG A 147 11.85 3.22 -10.31
N ALA A 148 11.05 2.45 -9.59
CA ALA A 148 11.13 1.00 -9.59
C ALA A 148 9.74 0.39 -9.86
N LYS A 149 9.68 -0.47 -10.87
CA LYS A 149 8.47 -1.23 -11.25
C LYS A 149 8.43 -2.60 -10.57
N ASP A 150 9.59 -3.14 -10.24
CA ASP A 150 9.77 -4.49 -9.70
C ASP A 150 10.87 -4.55 -8.64
N LEU A 151 11.05 -5.72 -8.03
CA LEU A 151 12.07 -5.93 -6.99
C LEU A 151 13.50 -5.78 -7.50
N THR A 152 13.76 -6.06 -8.79
CA THR A 152 15.09 -5.91 -9.38
C THR A 152 15.47 -4.44 -9.44
N GLN A 153 14.58 -3.62 -10.01
CA GLN A 153 14.76 -2.18 -10.07
C GLN A 153 14.77 -1.55 -8.68
N MET A 154 13.89 -2.02 -7.76
CA MET A 154 13.90 -1.57 -6.37
C MET A 154 15.26 -1.80 -5.71
N GLN A 155 15.83 -2.99 -5.87
CA GLN A 155 17.15 -3.34 -5.34
C GLN A 155 18.25 -2.43 -5.92
N GLN A 156 18.24 -2.21 -7.23
CA GLN A 156 19.19 -1.33 -7.92
C GLN A 156 19.09 0.12 -7.43
N MET A 157 17.86 0.64 -7.35
CA MET A 157 17.62 1.99 -6.88
C MET A 157 18.06 2.19 -5.43
N ILE A 158 17.68 1.28 -4.53
CA ILE A 158 18.13 1.32 -3.14
C ILE A 158 19.66 1.35 -3.04
N ALA A 159 20.36 0.63 -3.90
CA ALA A 159 21.83 0.60 -3.90
C ALA A 159 22.48 1.92 -4.35
N THR A 160 21.79 2.75 -5.14
CA THR A 160 22.40 3.87 -5.86
C THR A 160 21.86 5.25 -5.54
N ILE A 161 20.63 5.37 -5.01
CA ILE A 161 20.03 6.69 -4.69
C ILE A 161 20.82 7.43 -3.61
N PRO A 162 20.78 8.78 -3.59
CA PRO A 162 21.39 9.58 -2.52
C PRO A 162 20.92 9.17 -1.13
N ASP A 163 21.81 9.24 -0.13
CA ASP A 163 21.52 8.82 1.25
C ASP A 163 20.31 9.53 1.84
N ARG A 164 20.15 10.82 1.61
CA ARG A 164 18.98 11.58 2.08
C ARG A 164 17.66 11.02 1.55
N ALA A 165 17.61 10.66 0.28
CA ALA A 165 16.42 10.07 -0.33
C ALA A 165 16.16 8.66 0.23
N PHE A 166 17.22 7.86 0.41
CA PHE A 166 17.12 6.56 1.04
C PHE A 166 16.57 6.66 2.47
N GLU A 167 17.15 7.52 3.30
CA GLU A 167 16.69 7.76 4.67
C GLU A 167 15.24 8.26 4.72
N TYR A 168 14.87 9.18 3.83
CA TYR A 168 13.51 9.67 3.71
C TYR A 168 12.51 8.53 3.44
N HIS A 169 12.77 7.71 2.42
CA HIS A 169 11.84 6.64 2.06
C HIS A 169 11.76 5.54 3.10
N THR A 170 12.86 5.21 3.77
CA THR A 170 12.89 4.20 4.83
C THR A 170 12.22 4.69 6.11
N SER A 171 12.45 5.94 6.52
CA SER A 171 11.82 6.52 7.73
C SER A 171 10.30 6.64 7.63
N GLN A 172 9.77 6.84 6.42
CA GLN A 172 8.34 6.93 6.15
C GLN A 172 7.69 5.57 5.81
N ASN A 173 8.42 4.47 5.93
CA ASN A 173 7.97 3.12 5.55
C ASN A 173 7.44 2.99 4.12
N HIS A 174 7.86 3.85 3.20
CA HIS A 174 7.39 3.84 1.82
C HIS A 174 7.68 2.49 1.14
N LEU A 175 8.88 1.93 1.36
CA LEU A 175 9.29 0.64 0.80
C LEU A 175 8.36 -0.50 1.25
N SER A 176 8.12 -0.61 2.57
CA SER A 176 7.24 -1.65 3.09
C SER A 176 5.80 -1.49 2.62
N LYS A 177 5.26 -0.27 2.53
CA LYS A 177 3.92 -0.01 1.97
C LYS A 177 3.81 -0.50 0.53
N TRP A 178 4.81 -0.20 -0.31
CA TRP A 178 4.85 -0.63 -1.70
C TRP A 178 4.90 -2.16 -1.85
N LEU A 179 5.64 -2.83 -0.98
CA LEU A 179 5.72 -4.29 -0.93
C LEU A 179 4.41 -4.91 -0.44
N TYR A 180 3.75 -4.32 0.56
CA TYR A 180 2.43 -4.74 1.02
C TYR A 180 1.39 -4.68 -0.10
N SER A 181 1.35 -3.62 -0.89
CA SER A 181 0.41 -3.48 -2.01
C SER A 181 0.56 -4.58 -3.07
N ARG A 182 1.71 -5.25 -3.09
CA ARG A 182 2.06 -6.35 -4.00
C ARG A 182 1.89 -7.74 -3.39
N GLY A 183 1.41 -7.82 -2.15
CA GLY A 183 1.26 -9.08 -1.44
C GLY A 183 2.58 -9.71 -0.99
N LEU A 184 3.68 -8.96 -1.01
CA LEU A 184 5.01 -9.42 -0.59
C LEU A 184 5.18 -9.25 0.93
N PHE A 185 4.20 -9.74 1.69
CA PHE A 185 4.06 -9.51 3.12
C PHE A 185 5.29 -9.90 3.95
N PRO A 186 5.93 -11.07 3.75
CA PRO A 186 7.11 -11.43 4.52
C PRO A 186 8.25 -10.42 4.35
N LEU A 187 8.56 -10.05 3.10
CA LEU A 187 9.60 -9.07 2.81
C LEU A 187 9.25 -7.69 3.36
N ALA A 188 8.00 -7.25 3.18
CA ALA A 188 7.51 -5.98 3.70
C ALA A 188 7.64 -5.89 5.22
N SER A 189 7.27 -6.97 5.93
CA SER A 189 7.40 -7.05 7.39
C SER A 189 8.86 -7.03 7.84
N SER A 190 9.75 -7.75 7.14
CA SER A 190 11.17 -7.74 7.43
C SER A 190 11.77 -6.34 7.26
N ILE A 191 11.50 -5.68 6.11
CA ILE A 191 12.02 -4.32 5.85
C ILE A 191 11.49 -3.32 6.89
N ARG A 192 10.22 -3.43 7.29
CA ARG A 192 9.62 -2.53 8.28
C ARG A 192 10.27 -2.62 9.65
N GLN A 193 10.84 -3.77 10.02
CA GLN A 193 11.53 -3.96 11.29
C GLN A 193 12.88 -3.23 11.33
N TYR A 194 13.51 -3.03 10.18
CA TYR A 194 14.83 -2.40 10.08
C TYR A 194 14.69 -0.89 9.85
N ASN A 195 14.71 -0.14 10.94
CA ASN A 195 14.76 1.32 10.90
C ASN A 195 16.19 1.84 11.15
N LYS A 196 16.42 3.12 10.90
CA LYS A 196 17.74 3.78 11.02
C LYS A 196 18.44 3.52 12.36
N SER A 197 17.69 3.39 13.46
CA SER A 197 18.26 3.21 14.81
C SER A 197 18.95 1.87 15.03
N HIS A 198 18.74 0.89 14.15
CA HIS A 198 19.36 -0.43 14.23
C HIS A 198 20.74 -0.51 13.56
N PHE A 199 21.18 0.57 12.92
CA PHE A 199 22.38 0.56 12.09
C PHE A 199 23.37 1.65 12.51
N SER A 200 24.65 1.37 12.38
CA SER A 200 25.72 2.31 12.66
C SER A 200 25.95 3.30 11.50
N SER A 201 25.56 2.96 10.29
CA SER A 201 25.69 3.82 9.11
C SER A 201 24.56 3.60 8.09
N VAL A 202 24.39 4.56 7.17
CA VAL A 202 23.44 4.48 6.06
C VAL A 202 23.81 3.33 5.12
N GLU A 203 25.11 3.13 4.86
CA GLU A 203 25.61 2.05 4.03
C GLU A 203 25.29 0.66 4.63
N GLU A 204 25.39 0.51 5.93
CA GLU A 204 25.02 -0.74 6.61
C GLU A 204 23.53 -1.02 6.44
N HIS A 205 22.68 -0.02 6.71
CA HIS A 205 21.25 -0.12 6.52
C HIS A 205 20.89 -0.48 5.07
N ARG A 206 21.48 0.22 4.11
CA ARG A 206 21.31 -0.01 2.66
C ARG A 206 21.70 -1.43 2.27
N ARG A 207 22.86 -1.89 2.74
CA ARG A 207 23.37 -3.25 2.46
C ARG A 207 22.42 -4.32 2.96
N VAL A 208 21.86 -4.15 4.15
CA VAL A 208 20.90 -5.09 4.73
C VAL A 208 19.61 -5.11 3.90
N LEU A 209 19.04 -3.97 3.53
CA LEU A 209 17.82 -3.95 2.72
C LEU A 209 18.03 -4.54 1.32
N VAL A 210 19.15 -4.24 0.68
CA VAL A 210 19.53 -4.84 -0.62
C VAL A 210 19.66 -6.36 -0.48
N GLY A 211 20.29 -6.83 0.60
CA GLY A 211 20.42 -8.26 0.91
C GLY A 211 19.06 -8.94 1.08
N LEU A 212 18.18 -8.38 1.89
CA LEU A 212 16.83 -8.92 2.10
C LEU A 212 16.03 -9.05 0.79
N ILE A 213 16.10 -8.03 -0.08
CA ILE A 213 15.40 -8.07 -1.37
C ILE A 213 16.01 -9.14 -2.28
N ARG A 214 17.34 -9.22 -2.35
CA ARG A 214 18.06 -10.23 -3.13
C ARG A 214 17.67 -11.64 -2.69
N ASP A 215 17.75 -11.91 -1.39
CA ASP A 215 17.51 -13.24 -0.83
C ASP A 215 16.04 -13.65 -1.03
N TYR A 216 15.12 -12.70 -0.88
CA TYR A 216 13.70 -12.92 -1.16
C TYR A 216 13.43 -13.22 -2.64
N ARG A 217 14.10 -12.52 -3.56
CA ARG A 217 14.01 -12.79 -5.01
C ARG A 217 14.53 -14.19 -5.35
N THR A 218 15.66 -14.59 -4.74
CA THR A 218 16.21 -15.95 -4.90
C THR A 218 15.22 -17.00 -4.41
N LEU A 219 14.62 -16.80 -3.24
CA LEU A 219 13.60 -17.70 -2.70
C LEU A 219 12.38 -17.81 -3.61
N LEU A 220 11.88 -16.69 -4.15
CA LEU A 220 10.77 -16.72 -5.12
C LEU A 220 11.12 -17.49 -6.39
N GLY A 221 12.34 -17.37 -6.87
CA GLY A 221 12.85 -18.15 -8.00
C GLY A 221 12.86 -19.64 -7.71
N LEU A 222 13.39 -20.06 -6.56
CA LEU A 222 13.42 -21.46 -6.14
C LEU A 222 12.01 -22.04 -6.02
N VAL A 223 11.09 -21.36 -5.34
CA VAL A 223 9.69 -21.81 -5.19
C VAL A 223 8.99 -21.93 -6.56
N PHE A 224 9.31 -21.04 -7.49
CA PHE A 224 8.76 -21.11 -8.83
C PHE A 224 9.26 -22.35 -9.58
N PHE A 225 10.55 -22.68 -9.49
CA PHE A 225 11.11 -23.87 -10.11
C PHE A 225 10.59 -25.17 -9.47
N GLU A 226 10.52 -25.24 -8.14
CA GLU A 226 9.94 -26.41 -7.45
C GLU A 226 8.46 -26.62 -7.80
N SER A 227 7.68 -25.56 -7.96
CA SER A 227 6.27 -25.66 -8.36
C SER A 227 6.07 -26.02 -9.83
N LEU A 228 7.09 -25.84 -10.67
CA LEU A 228 7.11 -26.30 -12.05
C LEU A 228 7.39 -27.80 -12.16
N ASP A 229 8.14 -28.38 -11.21
CA ASP A 229 8.46 -29.82 -11.19
C ASP A 229 7.28 -30.70 -10.70
N THR A 230 6.26 -30.13 -10.06
CA THR A 230 5.08 -30.85 -9.58
C THR A 230 3.87 -30.69 -10.52
N GLU A 231 3.69 -31.64 -11.43
CA GLU A 231 2.47 -32.05 -12.15
C GLU A 231 1.74 -31.07 -13.09
N ILE A 232 1.96 -29.75 -13.04
CA ILE A 232 1.14 -28.82 -13.83
C ILE A 232 1.82 -28.35 -15.13
N TYR A 233 3.13 -28.58 -15.30
CA TYR A 233 3.91 -28.04 -16.41
C TYR A 233 4.96 -28.99 -16.98
N SER A 234 4.55 -30.16 -17.40
CA SER A 234 5.40 -31.03 -18.25
C SER A 234 5.93 -30.27 -19.48
N ASP A 235 5.12 -29.34 -20.01
CA ASP A 235 5.48 -28.54 -21.17
C ASP A 235 6.45 -27.39 -20.85
N ALA A 236 6.37 -26.80 -19.65
CA ALA A 236 7.28 -25.71 -19.22
C ALA A 236 8.67 -26.26 -18.84
N VAL A 237 8.74 -27.47 -18.29
CA VAL A 237 10.01 -28.17 -18.05
C VAL A 237 10.67 -28.53 -19.39
N ALA A 238 9.88 -28.92 -20.41
CA ALA A 238 10.38 -29.11 -21.75
C ALA A 238 10.97 -27.84 -22.36
N PHE A 239 10.32 -26.68 -22.11
CA PHE A 239 10.81 -25.36 -22.60
C PHE A 239 12.11 -24.94 -21.93
N ALA A 240 12.29 -25.18 -20.63
CA ALA A 240 13.52 -24.88 -19.91
C ALA A 240 14.71 -25.76 -20.38
N ARG A 241 14.45 -26.98 -20.84
CA ARG A 241 15.47 -27.90 -21.36
C ARG A 241 15.86 -27.65 -22.83
N ILE A 242 15.07 -26.87 -23.57
CA ILE A 242 15.38 -26.50 -24.97
C ILE A 242 16.32 -25.26 -25.02
N GLY A 243 16.51 -24.57 -23.90
CA GLY A 243 17.41 -23.42 -23.76
C GLY A 243 18.84 -23.74 -23.30
N GLU A 244 19.18 -25.01 -23.13
CA GLU A 244 20.56 -25.52 -22.98
C GLU A 244 21.09 -26.01 -24.37
#